data_11403a460a9375d78a53eae505fb0951
#
_entry.id   11403a460a9375d78a53eae505fb0951
#
_cell.length_a   1.000
_cell.length_b   1.000
_cell.length_c   1.000
_cell.angle_alpha   90.00
_cell.angle_beta   90.00
_cell.angle_gamma   90.00
#
_symmetry.space_group_name_H-M   'P 1'
#
loop_
_entity.id
_entity.type
_entity.pdbx_description
1 polymer ?
#
loop_
_entity_poly.entity_id
_entity_poly.type
_entity_poly.pdbx_seq_one_letter_code
_entity_poly.pdbx_strand_id
1 'polypeptide(L)'
;MKDYIVRATAANGQVRAFAATTRGVVETARKDHNTSPIATVALGRLLTGAAMMGIMMKNDSDILTVQIKGNGPIGAMTVTAEPNGHVKGFVANPEVMLPLKNGHMDIAGAVGIGVLSVIKDIGLREPYVGDTILITSEIADDLTYYFATSEQVPSSVGLGVLMNKDNTVREAGGFIIQLMPNATDEFIDKLEKRIKEIKSVTNMLDEGMTPEDILAVSYTHLRAHETLSDLV
;
A
#
# COMPACT_ATOMS: atom_id res chain seq x y z
N MET A 1 5.79 18.36 0.17
CA MET A 1 4.37 18.14 0.58
C MET A 1 4.43 17.35 1.89
N LYS A 2 3.54 17.57 2.85
CA LYS A 2 3.48 16.78 4.10
C LYS A 2 2.85 15.42 3.76
N ASP A 3 3.37 14.32 4.34
CA ASP A 3 2.74 13.01 4.17
C ASP A 3 1.45 12.94 4.98
N TYR A 4 0.42 12.33 4.42
CA TYR A 4 -0.86 12.12 5.10
C TYR A 4 -1.67 11.00 4.42
N ILE A 5 -2.67 10.52 5.14
CA ILE A 5 -3.59 9.49 4.67
C ILE A 5 -5.01 10.04 4.75
N VAL A 6 -5.78 9.80 3.71
CA VAL A 6 -7.21 10.10 3.64
C VAL A 6 -8.00 8.81 3.71
N ARG A 7 -9.08 8.83 4.49
CA ARG A 7 -10.08 7.77 4.55
C ARG A 7 -11.41 8.28 4.03
N ALA A 8 -12.04 7.51 3.15
CA ALA A 8 -13.36 7.82 2.61
C ALA A 8 -14.28 6.61 2.61
N THR A 9 -15.58 6.87 2.69
CA THR A 9 -16.64 5.89 2.42
C THR A 9 -17.57 6.47 1.36
N ALA A 10 -18.05 5.65 0.45
CA ALA A 10 -18.90 6.10 -0.64
C ALA A 10 -20.05 5.12 -0.92
N ALA A 11 -20.98 5.55 -1.80
CA ALA A 11 -22.10 4.74 -2.24
C ALA A 11 -22.93 4.14 -1.08
N ASN A 12 -23.33 4.97 -0.12
CA ASN A 12 -24.06 4.55 1.08
C ASN A 12 -23.36 3.42 1.87
N GLY A 13 -22.03 3.52 1.99
CA GLY A 13 -21.22 2.56 2.74
C GLY A 13 -20.96 1.24 2.02
N GLN A 14 -21.18 1.17 0.70
CA GLN A 14 -20.86 -0.04 -0.09
C GLN A 14 -19.35 -0.20 -0.34
N VAL A 15 -18.58 0.88 -0.20
CA VAL A 15 -17.14 0.89 -0.38
C VAL A 15 -16.48 1.77 0.68
N ARG A 16 -15.33 1.35 1.16
CA ARG A 16 -14.40 2.20 1.90
C ARG A 16 -13.07 2.26 1.15
N ALA A 17 -12.38 3.38 1.27
CA ALA A 17 -11.11 3.55 0.63
C ALA A 17 -10.16 4.39 1.46
N PHE A 18 -8.89 4.19 1.18
CA PHE A 18 -7.77 4.90 1.79
C PHE A 18 -6.84 5.32 0.67
N ALA A 19 -6.30 6.52 0.75
CA ALA A 19 -5.22 6.96 -0.13
C ALA A 19 -4.17 7.73 0.68
N ALA A 20 -2.93 7.64 0.26
CA ALA A 20 -1.81 8.22 0.99
C ALA A 20 -0.77 8.83 0.05
N THR A 21 -0.15 9.93 0.51
CA THR A 21 1.20 10.35 0.09
C THR A 21 2.19 9.95 1.18
N THR A 22 3.32 9.36 0.79
CA THR A 22 4.31 8.82 1.71
C THR A 22 5.75 9.14 1.27
N ARG A 23 5.92 10.20 0.48
CA ARG A 23 7.23 10.61 -0.05
C ARG A 23 8.27 10.82 1.05
N GLY A 24 7.91 11.56 2.11
CA GLY A 24 8.81 11.86 3.22
C GLY A 24 9.17 10.61 4.03
N VAL A 25 8.19 9.74 4.30
CA VAL A 25 8.40 8.45 4.97
C VAL A 25 9.39 7.59 4.20
N VAL A 26 9.17 7.42 2.88
CA VAL A 26 10.03 6.59 2.03
C VAL A 26 11.42 7.19 1.89
N GLU A 27 11.55 8.51 1.73
CA GLU A 27 12.84 9.19 1.65
C GLU A 27 13.62 9.10 2.98
N THR A 28 12.93 9.16 4.12
CA THR A 28 13.54 8.96 5.44
C THR A 28 14.09 7.53 5.55
N ALA A 29 13.26 6.52 5.24
CA ALA A 29 13.71 5.12 5.25
C ALA A 29 14.88 4.87 4.28
N ARG A 30 14.85 5.50 3.08
CA ARG A 30 15.96 5.43 2.12
C ARG A 30 17.26 5.95 2.72
N LYS A 31 17.22 7.08 3.39
CA LYS A 31 18.41 7.70 4.02
C LYS A 31 18.92 6.88 5.20
N ASP A 32 18.02 6.49 6.09
CA ASP A 32 18.37 5.82 7.34
C ASP A 32 18.97 4.43 7.10
N HIS A 33 18.48 3.72 6.07
CA HIS A 33 18.94 2.39 5.71
C HIS A 33 19.88 2.36 4.50
N ASN A 34 20.19 3.53 3.90
CA ASN A 34 21.03 3.67 2.71
C ASN A 34 20.60 2.69 1.58
N THR A 35 19.29 2.66 1.29
CA THR A 35 18.74 1.69 0.34
C THR A 35 19.05 2.07 -1.12
N SER A 36 19.38 1.07 -1.93
CA SER A 36 19.46 1.17 -3.39
C SER A 36 18.09 1.56 -3.98
N PRO A 37 18.02 2.06 -5.22
CA PRO A 37 16.75 2.43 -5.83
C PRO A 37 15.70 1.33 -5.81
N ILE A 38 16.08 0.09 -6.15
CA ILE A 38 15.15 -1.04 -6.18
C ILE A 38 14.67 -1.43 -4.77
N ALA A 39 15.57 -1.40 -3.77
CA ALA A 39 15.23 -1.65 -2.38
C ALA A 39 14.33 -0.53 -1.82
N THR A 40 14.58 0.73 -2.22
CA THR A 40 13.74 1.88 -1.86
C THR A 40 12.33 1.72 -2.40
N VAL A 41 12.18 1.33 -3.67
CA VAL A 41 10.86 1.14 -4.28
C VAL A 41 10.10 -0.01 -3.60
N ALA A 42 10.75 -1.15 -3.37
CA ALA A 42 10.12 -2.30 -2.73
C ALA A 42 9.69 -1.97 -1.28
N LEU A 43 10.62 -1.45 -0.46
CA LEU A 43 10.32 -1.07 0.92
C LEU A 43 9.30 0.05 1.00
N GLY A 44 9.37 1.04 0.11
CA GLY A 44 8.46 2.18 0.07
C GLY A 44 7.02 1.77 -0.27
N ARG A 45 6.82 0.83 -1.20
CA ARG A 45 5.50 0.23 -1.45
C ARG A 45 4.96 -0.46 -0.20
N LEU A 46 5.79 -1.25 0.48
CA LEU A 46 5.37 -1.94 1.70
C LEU A 46 5.06 -0.97 2.85
N LEU A 47 5.87 0.08 3.04
CA LEU A 47 5.62 1.15 4.02
C LEU A 47 4.28 1.83 3.75
N THR A 48 4.01 2.20 2.50
CA THR A 48 2.76 2.86 2.10
C THR A 48 1.55 1.97 2.35
N GLY A 49 1.61 0.70 1.94
CA GLY A 49 0.54 -0.27 2.18
C GLY A 49 0.29 -0.49 3.66
N ALA A 50 1.36 -0.71 4.44
CA ALA A 50 1.27 -0.94 5.88
C ALA A 50 0.74 0.30 6.64
N ALA A 51 1.13 1.52 6.25
CA ALA A 51 0.60 2.75 6.86
C ALA A 51 -0.92 2.85 6.70
N MET A 52 -1.44 2.60 5.49
CA MET A 52 -2.88 2.57 5.25
C MET A 52 -3.59 1.42 6.00
N MET A 53 -2.93 0.25 6.13
CA MET A 53 -3.47 -0.87 6.92
C MET A 53 -3.44 -0.57 8.42
N GLY A 54 -2.43 0.15 8.91
CA GLY A 54 -2.31 0.55 10.31
C GLY A 54 -3.52 1.36 10.78
N ILE A 55 -3.94 2.37 10.00
CA ILE A 55 -5.13 3.19 10.35
C ILE A 55 -6.46 2.43 10.25
N MET A 56 -6.47 1.18 9.76
CA MET A 56 -7.64 0.30 9.81
C MET A 56 -7.79 -0.41 11.16
N MET A 57 -6.75 -0.40 12.00
CA MET A 57 -6.78 -0.95 13.35
C MET A 57 -7.74 -0.15 14.22
N LYS A 58 -8.25 -0.77 15.29
CA LYS A 58 -9.36 -0.20 16.06
C LYS A 58 -8.94 0.56 17.30
N ASN A 59 -7.90 0.07 17.99
CA ASN A 59 -7.46 0.65 19.26
C ASN A 59 -6.09 1.30 19.09
N ASP A 60 -5.83 2.39 19.78
CA ASP A 60 -4.58 3.14 19.71
C ASP A 60 -3.34 2.32 20.10
N SER A 61 -3.53 1.25 20.87
CA SER A 61 -2.48 0.30 21.28
C SER A 61 -2.24 -0.84 20.31
N ASP A 62 -3.07 -0.98 19.28
CA ASP A 62 -2.91 -2.06 18.30
C ASP A 62 -1.64 -1.84 17.46
N ILE A 63 -0.96 -2.92 17.12
CA ILE A 63 0.25 -2.88 16.28
C ILE A 63 0.05 -3.83 15.10
N LEU A 64 0.27 -3.29 13.90
CA LEU A 64 0.31 -4.06 12.68
C LEU A 64 1.75 -4.31 12.27
N THR A 65 2.12 -5.55 11.97
CA THR A 65 3.39 -5.87 11.31
C THR A 65 3.10 -6.59 9.99
N VAL A 66 3.67 -6.05 8.91
CA VAL A 66 3.62 -6.67 7.57
C VAL A 66 5.02 -7.13 7.21
N GLN A 67 5.18 -8.40 6.92
CA GLN A 67 6.45 -9.00 6.58
C GLN A 67 6.37 -9.72 5.23
N ILE A 68 7.34 -9.48 4.37
CA ILE A 68 7.56 -10.24 3.15
C ILE A 68 8.86 -11.01 3.29
N LYS A 69 8.79 -12.33 3.12
CA LYS A 69 9.96 -13.22 3.07
C LYS A 69 10.02 -13.88 1.71
N GLY A 70 10.86 -13.32 0.84
CA GLY A 70 11.11 -13.85 -0.50
C GLY A 70 12.47 -14.53 -0.61
N ASN A 71 12.64 -15.32 -1.67
CA ASN A 71 13.91 -15.96 -2.01
C ASN A 71 14.78 -15.12 -2.96
N GLY A 72 14.31 -13.90 -3.32
CA GLY A 72 15.06 -12.97 -4.13
C GLY A 72 16.18 -12.28 -3.36
N PRO A 73 17.07 -11.55 -4.05
CA PRO A 73 18.28 -10.98 -3.45
C PRO A 73 17.99 -9.87 -2.41
N ILE A 74 16.80 -9.29 -2.37
CA ILE A 74 16.41 -8.31 -1.35
C ILE A 74 16.21 -8.95 0.03
N GLY A 75 15.92 -10.25 0.08
CA GLY A 75 15.64 -11.00 1.30
C GLY A 75 14.30 -10.63 1.92
N ALA A 76 14.28 -10.51 3.24
CA ALA A 76 13.07 -10.13 3.96
C ALA A 76 12.89 -8.62 4.06
N MET A 77 11.64 -8.18 4.03
CA MET A 77 11.22 -6.82 4.39
C MET A 77 10.23 -6.91 5.55
N THR A 78 10.38 -6.03 6.52
CA THR A 78 9.47 -5.96 7.68
C THR A 78 9.09 -4.51 7.92
N VAL A 79 7.79 -4.27 8.04
CA VAL A 79 7.21 -2.96 8.32
C VAL A 79 6.24 -3.09 9.47
N THR A 80 6.32 -2.17 10.44
CA THR A 80 5.39 -2.04 11.55
C THR A 80 4.66 -0.71 11.42
N ALA A 81 3.33 -0.73 11.59
CA ALA A 81 2.47 0.43 11.52
C ALA A 81 1.54 0.51 12.74
N GLU A 82 1.19 1.73 13.12
CA GLU A 82 0.32 2.07 14.24
C GLU A 82 -0.97 2.75 13.74
N PRO A 83 -2.05 2.75 14.53
CA PRO A 83 -3.34 3.37 14.14
C PRO A 83 -3.27 4.87 13.88
N ASN A 84 -2.28 5.57 14.45
CA ASN A 84 -2.03 7.00 14.26
C ASN A 84 -1.32 7.33 12.93
N GLY A 85 -1.05 6.31 12.09
CA GLY A 85 -0.35 6.46 10.82
C GLY A 85 1.18 6.41 10.92
N HIS A 86 1.75 6.27 12.11
CA HIS A 86 3.19 6.05 12.25
C HIS A 86 3.58 4.72 11.65
N VAL A 87 4.64 4.72 10.84
CA VAL A 87 5.15 3.54 10.18
C VAL A 87 6.67 3.54 10.19
N LYS A 88 7.24 2.35 10.39
CA LYS A 88 8.68 2.11 10.32
C LYS A 88 8.95 0.74 9.69
N GLY A 89 10.08 0.60 9.04
CA GLY A 89 10.42 -0.68 8.42
C GLY A 89 11.83 -0.72 7.89
N PHE A 90 12.25 -1.91 7.54
CA PHE A 90 13.58 -2.16 6.99
C PHE A 90 13.56 -3.32 6.00
N VAL A 91 14.64 -3.44 5.25
CA VAL A 91 14.91 -4.50 4.28
C VAL A 91 16.21 -5.21 4.66
N ALA A 92 16.26 -6.53 4.49
CA ALA A 92 17.42 -7.34 4.88
C ALA A 92 18.68 -7.01 4.05
N ASN A 93 18.52 -6.82 2.74
CA ASN A 93 19.60 -6.37 1.87
C ASN A 93 19.26 -5.02 1.22
N PRO A 94 19.72 -3.91 1.81
CA PRO A 94 19.44 -2.57 1.31
C PRO A 94 20.20 -2.21 0.03
N GLU A 95 21.32 -2.89 -0.28
CA GLU A 95 22.22 -2.55 -1.38
C GLU A 95 21.97 -3.35 -2.65
N VAL A 96 20.87 -4.13 -2.70
CA VAL A 96 20.56 -4.97 -3.87
C VAL A 96 20.46 -4.15 -5.15
N MET A 97 21.10 -4.64 -6.21
CA MET A 97 21.07 -4.04 -7.54
C MET A 97 20.69 -5.11 -8.57
N LEU A 98 19.71 -4.81 -9.41
CA LEU A 98 19.31 -5.64 -10.54
C LEU A 98 19.25 -4.80 -11.82
N PRO A 99 19.52 -5.40 -12.98
CA PRO A 99 19.30 -4.74 -14.26
C PRO A 99 17.82 -4.40 -14.44
N LEU A 100 17.55 -3.35 -15.20
CA LEU A 100 16.17 -3.04 -15.60
C LEU A 100 15.59 -4.18 -16.44
N LYS A 101 14.34 -4.51 -16.20
CA LYS A 101 13.55 -5.45 -16.99
C LYS A 101 12.50 -4.68 -17.77
N ASN A 102 12.56 -4.74 -19.10
CA ASN A 102 11.66 -3.97 -19.97
C ASN A 102 11.65 -2.44 -19.67
N GLY A 103 12.80 -1.89 -19.27
CA GLY A 103 12.93 -0.46 -18.95
C GLY A 103 12.43 -0.07 -17.53
N HIS A 104 12.00 -1.02 -16.71
CA HIS A 104 11.50 -0.82 -15.35
C HIS A 104 12.36 -1.56 -14.32
N MET A 105 12.30 -1.11 -13.06
CA MET A 105 12.92 -1.84 -11.95
C MET A 105 12.21 -3.19 -11.76
N ASP A 106 12.96 -4.28 -11.68
CA ASP A 106 12.43 -5.64 -11.51
C ASP A 106 12.18 -5.93 -10.02
N ILE A 107 11.12 -5.35 -9.48
CA ILE A 107 10.74 -5.54 -8.07
C ILE A 107 10.42 -7.01 -7.79
N ALA A 108 9.67 -7.65 -8.70
CA ALA A 108 9.34 -9.07 -8.57
C ALA A 108 10.60 -9.95 -8.54
N GLY A 109 11.59 -9.65 -9.38
CA GLY A 109 12.88 -10.35 -9.35
C GLY A 109 13.69 -10.08 -8.09
N ALA A 110 13.60 -8.87 -7.53
CA ALA A 110 14.27 -8.53 -6.27
C ALA A 110 13.65 -9.25 -5.07
N VAL A 111 12.34 -9.35 -5.01
CA VAL A 111 11.59 -10.02 -3.93
C VAL A 111 11.61 -11.54 -4.08
N GLY A 112 11.37 -12.04 -5.29
CA GLY A 112 11.30 -13.46 -5.59
C GLY A 112 10.04 -14.14 -5.05
N ILE A 113 10.01 -15.45 -5.10
CA ILE A 113 8.92 -16.28 -4.57
C ILE A 113 9.00 -16.31 -3.05
N GLY A 114 7.86 -16.22 -2.38
CA GLY A 114 7.86 -16.18 -0.92
C GLY A 114 6.48 -16.08 -0.28
N VAL A 115 6.46 -15.57 0.94
CA VAL A 115 5.28 -15.43 1.78
C VAL A 115 5.14 -13.98 2.26
N LEU A 116 3.91 -13.48 2.21
CA LEU A 116 3.46 -12.29 2.87
C LEU A 116 2.77 -12.69 4.18
N SER A 117 3.26 -12.17 5.30
CA SER A 117 2.69 -12.37 6.63
C SER A 117 2.16 -11.04 7.17
N VAL A 118 0.92 -11.02 7.63
CA VAL A 118 0.32 -9.88 8.32
C VAL A 118 0.01 -10.29 9.75
N ILE A 119 0.66 -9.61 10.69
CA ILE A 119 0.59 -9.89 12.12
C ILE A 119 -0.12 -8.71 12.79
N LYS A 120 -1.23 -8.98 13.48
CA LYS A 120 -2.01 -7.98 14.20
C LYS A 120 -1.94 -8.28 15.70
N ASP A 121 -1.18 -7.45 16.43
CA ASP A 121 -1.20 -7.45 17.89
C ASP A 121 -2.32 -6.50 18.34
N ILE A 122 -3.39 -7.08 18.84
CA ILE A 122 -4.59 -6.39 19.33
C ILE A 122 -4.78 -6.58 20.83
N GLY A 123 -3.70 -6.85 21.56
CA GLY A 123 -3.71 -7.03 23.00
C GLY A 123 -4.22 -8.39 23.47
N LEU A 124 -4.32 -9.39 22.57
CA LEU A 124 -4.62 -10.77 22.93
C LEU A 124 -3.35 -11.51 23.38
N ARG A 125 -3.54 -12.69 24.01
CA ARG A 125 -2.42 -13.54 24.46
C ARG A 125 -1.45 -13.88 23.31
N GLU A 126 -1.99 -14.09 22.12
CA GLU A 126 -1.23 -14.35 20.90
C GLU A 126 -1.75 -13.41 19.80
N PRO A 127 -0.86 -12.81 19.01
CA PRO A 127 -1.28 -11.97 17.89
C PRO A 127 -1.98 -12.82 16.80
N TYR A 128 -2.90 -12.20 16.09
CA TYR A 128 -3.44 -12.80 14.88
C TYR A 128 -2.38 -12.78 13.77
N VAL A 129 -2.21 -13.90 13.08
CA VAL A 129 -1.27 -14.02 11.93
C VAL A 129 -2.03 -14.54 10.73
N GLY A 130 -1.97 -13.80 9.63
CA GLY A 130 -2.47 -14.20 8.33
C GLY A 130 -1.30 -14.32 7.33
N ASP A 131 -1.12 -15.51 6.78
CA ASP A 131 -0.07 -15.80 5.81
C ASP A 131 -0.66 -16.07 4.42
N THR A 132 -0.02 -15.54 3.37
CA THR A 132 -0.34 -15.85 1.98
C THR A 132 0.94 -15.99 1.15
N ILE A 133 0.89 -16.80 0.11
CA ILE A 133 1.97 -16.86 -0.88
C ILE A 133 2.00 -15.55 -1.67
N LEU A 134 3.18 -15.14 -2.09
CA LEU A 134 3.33 -14.05 -3.07
C LEU A 134 2.90 -14.56 -4.44
N ILE A 135 1.97 -13.84 -5.08
CA ILE A 135 1.45 -14.22 -6.41
C ILE A 135 2.20 -13.55 -7.55
N THR A 136 2.60 -12.28 -7.37
CA THR A 136 3.38 -11.53 -8.35
C THR A 136 4.70 -11.03 -7.81
N SER A 137 4.83 -10.89 -6.50
CA SER A 137 5.96 -10.24 -5.80
C SER A 137 6.10 -8.73 -6.12
N GLU A 138 5.03 -8.10 -6.63
CA GLU A 138 4.93 -6.66 -6.88
C GLU A 138 4.35 -5.88 -5.68
N ILE A 139 4.11 -6.56 -4.57
CA ILE A 139 3.62 -6.03 -3.29
C ILE A 139 2.16 -5.59 -3.32
N ALA A 140 1.74 -4.76 -4.28
CA ALA A 140 0.36 -4.29 -4.38
C ALA A 140 -0.61 -5.44 -4.70
N ASP A 141 -0.28 -6.27 -5.67
CA ASP A 141 -1.07 -7.44 -6.04
C ASP A 141 -1.08 -8.47 -4.90
N ASP A 142 0.05 -8.65 -4.23
CA ASP A 142 0.18 -9.59 -3.11
C ASP A 142 -0.68 -9.16 -1.92
N LEU A 143 -0.75 -7.84 -1.61
CA LEU A 143 -1.67 -7.30 -0.62
C LEU A 143 -3.13 -7.42 -1.06
N THR A 144 -3.44 -7.20 -2.34
CA THR A 144 -4.78 -7.43 -2.90
C THR A 144 -5.21 -8.87 -2.68
N TYR A 145 -4.32 -9.83 -2.97
CA TYR A 145 -4.56 -11.25 -2.77
C TYR A 145 -4.73 -11.60 -1.28
N TYR A 146 -3.90 -11.02 -0.40
CA TYR A 146 -4.03 -11.17 1.05
C TYR A 146 -5.42 -10.74 1.56
N PHE A 147 -5.89 -9.56 1.16
CA PHE A 147 -7.22 -9.08 1.56
C PHE A 147 -8.33 -10.02 1.11
N ALA A 148 -8.24 -10.53 -0.10
CA ALA A 148 -9.26 -11.43 -0.65
C ALA A 148 -9.28 -12.79 0.05
N THR A 149 -8.10 -13.36 0.34
CA THR A 149 -7.98 -14.75 0.82
C THR A 149 -7.94 -14.88 2.34
N SER A 150 -7.24 -13.97 3.04
CA SER A 150 -7.10 -14.01 4.50
C SER A 150 -8.12 -13.15 5.22
N GLU A 151 -8.38 -11.95 4.75
CA GLU A 151 -9.36 -11.04 5.35
C GLU A 151 -10.78 -11.26 4.81
N GLN A 152 -10.92 -11.96 3.68
CA GLN A 152 -12.18 -12.18 2.94
C GLN A 152 -12.87 -10.85 2.58
N VAL A 153 -12.09 -9.82 2.31
CA VAL A 153 -12.55 -8.50 1.87
C VAL A 153 -12.05 -8.25 0.46
N PRO A 154 -12.94 -8.29 -0.56
CA PRO A 154 -12.56 -7.95 -1.92
C PRO A 154 -11.97 -6.53 -1.96
N SER A 155 -10.74 -6.42 -2.42
CA SER A 155 -9.97 -5.18 -2.36
C SER A 155 -9.19 -4.94 -3.66
N SER A 156 -8.89 -3.68 -3.92
CA SER A 156 -7.90 -3.28 -4.93
C SER A 156 -6.85 -2.40 -4.26
N VAL A 157 -5.59 -2.74 -4.46
CA VAL A 157 -4.45 -2.03 -3.90
C VAL A 157 -3.59 -1.48 -5.03
N GLY A 158 -3.30 -0.18 -4.99
CA GLY A 158 -2.36 0.47 -5.89
C GLY A 158 -1.26 1.13 -5.07
N LEU A 159 0.00 0.80 -5.36
CA LEU A 159 1.17 1.34 -4.65
C LEU A 159 2.20 1.81 -5.67
N GLY A 160 2.86 2.93 -5.39
CA GLY A 160 3.88 3.45 -6.27
C GLY A 160 4.97 4.24 -5.56
N VAL A 161 6.20 4.08 -6.05
CA VAL A 161 7.35 4.91 -5.66
C VAL A 161 8.08 5.30 -6.93
N LEU A 162 8.28 6.59 -7.15
CA LEU A 162 9.01 7.16 -8.27
C LEU A 162 10.33 7.75 -7.76
N MET A 163 11.43 7.36 -8.39
CA MET A 163 12.76 7.81 -8.05
C MET A 163 13.25 8.91 -9.01
N ASN A 164 13.97 9.89 -8.48
CA ASN A 164 14.75 10.82 -9.26
C ASN A 164 16.03 10.16 -9.81
N LYS A 165 16.67 10.80 -10.77
CA LYS A 165 17.95 10.33 -11.34
C LYS A 165 19.12 10.33 -10.35
N ASP A 166 19.02 11.13 -9.29
CA ASP A 166 20.00 11.22 -8.18
C ASP A 166 19.70 10.21 -7.06
N ASN A 167 18.81 9.26 -7.30
CA ASN A 167 18.36 8.23 -6.35
C ASN A 167 17.61 8.78 -5.12
N THR A 168 17.10 9.99 -5.15
CA THR A 168 16.13 10.48 -4.16
C THR A 168 14.71 10.08 -4.54
N VAL A 169 13.81 10.02 -3.56
CA VAL A 169 12.40 9.76 -3.80
C VAL A 169 11.73 10.99 -4.38
N ARG A 170 11.17 10.87 -5.60
CA ARG A 170 10.41 11.93 -6.26
C ARG A 170 8.99 11.97 -5.76
N GLU A 171 8.29 10.82 -5.84
CA GLU A 171 6.93 10.64 -5.36
C GLU A 171 6.76 9.24 -4.76
N ALA A 172 5.92 9.13 -3.73
CA ALA A 172 5.50 7.85 -3.16
C ALA A 172 4.10 7.97 -2.60
N GLY A 173 3.30 6.92 -2.77
CA GLY A 173 1.94 6.89 -2.27
C GLY A 173 1.18 5.66 -2.77
N GLY A 174 -0.12 5.65 -2.49
CA GLY A 174 -0.96 4.54 -2.89
C GLY A 174 -2.41 4.71 -2.49
N PHE A 175 -3.19 3.69 -2.81
CA PHE A 175 -4.57 3.56 -2.36
C PHE A 175 -4.91 2.11 -2.01
N ILE A 176 -5.91 1.95 -1.15
CA ILE A 176 -6.60 0.68 -0.87
C ILE A 176 -8.10 0.96 -0.98
N ILE A 177 -8.79 0.24 -1.86
CA ILE A 177 -10.23 0.31 -2.05
C ILE A 177 -10.81 -1.04 -1.65
N GLN A 178 -11.83 -1.06 -0.80
CA GLN A 178 -12.42 -2.28 -0.25
C GLN A 178 -13.93 -2.28 -0.41
N LEU A 179 -14.47 -3.36 -0.97
CA LEU A 179 -15.90 -3.60 -1.01
C LEU A 179 -16.44 -3.98 0.37
N MET A 180 -17.57 -3.40 0.72
CA MET A 180 -18.27 -3.73 1.96
C MET A 180 -19.32 -4.84 1.69
N PRO A 181 -19.72 -5.60 2.73
CA PRO A 181 -20.64 -6.74 2.55
C PRO A 181 -22.00 -6.40 1.93
N ASN A 182 -22.39 -5.13 1.96
CA ASN A 182 -23.64 -4.61 1.37
C ASN A 182 -23.48 -4.09 -0.06
N ALA A 183 -22.31 -4.30 -0.69
CA ALA A 183 -22.09 -3.89 -2.07
C ALA A 183 -22.98 -4.69 -3.03
N THR A 184 -23.65 -4.00 -3.94
CA THR A 184 -24.50 -4.62 -4.97
C THR A 184 -23.67 -4.99 -6.20
N ASP A 185 -24.09 -6.02 -6.94
CA ASP A 185 -23.40 -6.46 -8.16
C ASP A 185 -23.27 -5.31 -9.19
N GLU A 186 -24.31 -4.49 -9.34
CA GLU A 186 -24.26 -3.32 -10.23
C GLU A 186 -23.17 -2.31 -9.80
N PHE A 187 -23.02 -2.11 -8.49
CA PHE A 187 -21.98 -1.23 -7.98
C PHE A 187 -20.59 -1.81 -8.20
N ILE A 188 -20.42 -3.11 -7.96
CA ILE A 188 -19.16 -3.85 -8.17
C ILE A 188 -18.71 -3.73 -9.62
N ASP A 189 -19.59 -4.01 -10.58
CA ASP A 189 -19.28 -3.91 -12.01
C ASP A 189 -18.84 -2.49 -12.44
N LYS A 190 -19.48 -1.47 -11.87
CA LYS A 190 -19.09 -0.07 -12.13
C LYS A 190 -17.73 0.27 -11.54
N LEU A 191 -17.47 -0.16 -10.30
CA LEU A 191 -16.20 0.08 -9.62
C LEU A 191 -15.05 -0.62 -10.33
N GLU A 192 -15.22 -1.90 -10.72
CA GLU A 192 -14.20 -2.66 -11.45
C GLU A 192 -13.81 -1.99 -12.78
N LYS A 193 -14.79 -1.48 -13.54
CA LYS A 193 -14.51 -0.75 -14.78
C LYS A 193 -13.65 0.48 -14.50
N ARG A 194 -13.95 1.22 -13.43
CA ARG A 194 -13.22 2.42 -13.03
C ARG A 194 -11.81 2.11 -12.56
N ILE A 195 -11.64 1.10 -11.73
CA ILE A 195 -10.31 0.69 -11.26
C ILE A 195 -9.39 0.33 -12.43
N LYS A 196 -9.92 -0.32 -13.48
CA LYS A 196 -9.14 -0.64 -14.69
C LYS A 196 -8.72 0.59 -15.49
N GLU A 197 -9.40 1.72 -15.35
CA GLU A 197 -9.09 2.99 -16.00
C GLU A 197 -8.11 3.85 -15.19
N ILE A 198 -7.83 3.49 -13.92
CA ILE A 198 -6.92 4.24 -13.05
C ILE A 198 -5.50 4.17 -13.64
N LYS A 199 -4.92 5.35 -13.86
CA LYS A 199 -3.51 5.48 -14.22
C LYS A 199 -2.60 4.94 -13.10
N SER A 200 -1.35 4.70 -13.42
CA SER A 200 -0.33 4.41 -12.40
C SER A 200 -0.38 5.45 -11.27
N VAL A 201 -0.33 4.98 -10.03
CA VAL A 201 -0.29 5.85 -8.83
C VAL A 201 0.84 6.88 -8.93
N THR A 202 2.02 6.45 -9.39
CA THR A 202 3.16 7.35 -9.55
C THR A 202 2.91 8.45 -10.57
N ASN A 203 2.18 8.16 -11.67
CA ASN A 203 1.83 9.16 -12.66
C ASN A 203 0.83 10.18 -12.08
N MET A 204 -0.17 9.73 -11.33
CA MET A 204 -1.14 10.61 -10.69
C MET A 204 -0.47 11.56 -9.70
N LEU A 205 0.42 11.04 -8.84
CA LEU A 205 1.18 11.84 -7.88
C LEU A 205 2.13 12.81 -8.59
N ASP A 206 2.79 12.39 -9.65
CA ASP A 206 3.72 13.24 -10.43
C ASP A 206 3.00 14.35 -11.21
N GLU A 207 1.74 14.13 -11.56
CA GLU A 207 0.81 15.14 -12.12
C GLU A 207 0.29 16.10 -11.03
N GLY A 208 0.65 15.90 -9.74
CA GLY A 208 0.29 16.74 -8.61
C GLY A 208 -1.05 16.41 -7.98
N MET A 209 -1.62 15.23 -8.27
CA MET A 209 -2.87 14.80 -7.63
C MET A 209 -2.66 14.54 -6.13
N THR A 210 -3.63 14.97 -5.34
CA THR A 210 -3.69 14.71 -3.91
C THR A 210 -4.29 13.32 -3.63
N PRO A 211 -4.15 12.76 -2.41
CA PRO A 211 -4.85 11.53 -2.02
C PRO A 211 -6.37 11.64 -2.22
N GLU A 212 -6.97 12.81 -1.97
CA GLU A 212 -8.38 13.08 -2.22
C GLU A 212 -8.72 12.97 -3.71
N ASP A 213 -7.88 13.54 -4.58
CA ASP A 213 -8.06 13.46 -6.03
C ASP A 213 -7.96 12.02 -6.53
N ILE A 214 -7.03 11.22 -5.98
CA ILE A 214 -6.88 9.80 -6.31
C ILE A 214 -8.16 9.03 -5.95
N LEU A 215 -8.74 9.30 -4.77
CA LEU A 215 -10.02 8.69 -4.39
C LEU A 215 -11.17 9.23 -5.25
N ALA A 216 -11.18 10.52 -5.57
CA ALA A 216 -12.22 11.12 -6.42
C ALA A 216 -12.26 10.46 -7.82
N VAL A 217 -11.13 10.20 -8.46
CA VAL A 217 -11.07 9.48 -9.74
C VAL A 217 -11.72 8.12 -9.66
N SER A 218 -11.57 7.43 -8.54
CA SER A 218 -12.18 6.12 -8.30
C SER A 218 -13.72 6.19 -8.14
N TYR A 219 -14.28 7.38 -7.78
CA TYR A 219 -15.69 7.55 -7.41
C TYR A 219 -16.49 8.54 -8.25
N THR A 220 -15.90 9.26 -9.19
CA THR A 220 -16.46 10.47 -9.86
C THR A 220 -17.84 10.34 -10.54
N HIS A 221 -18.47 9.19 -10.59
CA HIS A 221 -19.85 9.05 -11.06
C HIS A 221 -20.75 8.26 -10.08
N LEU A 222 -20.24 7.92 -8.92
CA LEU A 222 -20.99 7.31 -7.85
C LEU A 222 -21.34 8.46 -6.91
N ARG A 223 -22.53 9.09 -7.05
CA ARG A 223 -22.97 10.17 -6.16
C ARG A 223 -22.73 9.77 -4.71
N ALA A 224 -21.64 10.28 -4.14
CA ALA A 224 -21.25 10.05 -2.78
C ALA A 224 -21.74 11.22 -1.93
N HIS A 225 -22.42 10.95 -0.84
CA HIS A 225 -22.38 11.82 0.31
C HIS A 225 -21.02 11.58 0.96
N GLU A 226 -20.06 12.45 0.67
CA GLU A 226 -18.74 12.41 1.27
C GLU A 226 -18.85 12.86 2.73
N THR A 227 -18.42 12.02 3.64
CA THR A 227 -17.86 12.48 4.91
C THR A 227 -16.37 12.20 4.85
N LEU A 228 -15.60 13.21 4.44
CA LEU A 228 -14.17 13.28 4.67
C LEU A 228 -13.98 13.37 6.19
N SER A 229 -13.39 12.38 6.80
CA SER A 229 -12.87 12.49 8.15
C SER A 229 -11.36 12.70 8.03
N ASP A 230 -10.95 13.96 8.27
CA ASP A 230 -9.56 14.32 8.37
C ASP A 230 -8.92 13.53 9.52
N LEU A 231 -7.82 12.86 9.22
CA LEU A 231 -6.87 12.42 10.23
C LEU A 231 -5.72 13.43 10.22
N VAL A 232 -5.61 14.15 11.32
CA VAL A 232 -4.53 15.09 11.62
C VAL A 232 -3.24 14.36 11.92
#